data_9acb4d0789376d7ea56833d9612712f0
#
_entry.id   9acb4d0789376d7ea56833d9612712f0
#
_cell.length_a   1.000
_cell.length_b   1.000
_cell.length_c   1.000
_cell.angle_alpha   90.00
_cell.angle_beta   90.00
_cell.angle_gamma   90.00
#
_symmetry.space_group_name_H-M   'P 1'
#
loop_
_entity.id
_entity.type
_entity.pdbx_description
1 polymer ?
#
loop_
_entity_poly.entity_id
_entity_poly.type
_entity_poly.pdbx_seq_one_letter_code
_entity_poly.pdbx_strand_id
1 'polypeptide(L)'
;EKLMSIIVPYKSISDSIVFHPVNYKVIFGKNADSRNQVTIRITKSDTTRISDAEIRSRVITAINQYFAVDNWDFGETFYFTDMASWIHKSLGGIISSIVLVPKQKQLTSNDLFQIPCEDNEIFISSATVNDVEVVSN
;
A
#
# COMPACT_ATOMS: atom_id res chain seq x y z
N GLU A 1 -2.75 14.54 -10.60
CA GLU A 1 -3.88 14.41 -9.71
C GLU A 1 -3.99 15.51 -8.73
N LYS A 2 -5.15 16.09 -8.64
CA LYS A 2 -5.29 17.16 -7.68
C LYS A 2 -5.23 16.68 -6.24
N LEU A 3 -5.38 15.42 -6.01
CA LEU A 3 -5.23 14.88 -4.66
C LEU A 3 -3.79 14.84 -4.22
N MET A 4 -2.86 15.01 -5.14
CA MET A 4 -1.45 14.88 -4.84
C MET A 4 -0.89 16.14 -4.20
N SER A 5 -1.64 17.20 -4.17
CA SER A 5 -1.16 18.45 -3.62
C SER A 5 -2.30 19.12 -2.87
N ILE A 6 -2.28 19.00 -1.56
CA ILE A 6 -3.35 19.50 -0.71
C ILE A 6 -2.74 20.36 0.37
N ILE A 7 -3.43 21.43 0.72
CA ILE A 7 -3.05 22.25 1.85
C ILE A 7 -3.97 21.87 3.00
N VAL A 8 -3.37 21.43 4.09
CA VAL A 8 -4.10 20.94 5.25
C VAL A 8 -3.95 21.92 6.40
N PRO A 9 -5.04 22.46 6.94
CA PRO A 9 -4.95 23.31 8.11
C PRO A 9 -4.74 22.48 9.37
N TYR A 10 -3.93 22.96 10.27
CA TYR A 10 -3.74 22.31 11.55
C TYR A 10 -4.87 22.67 12.49
N LYS A 11 -5.46 21.66 13.09
CA LYS A 11 -6.62 21.85 13.95
C LYS A 11 -6.31 22.61 15.22
N SER A 12 -5.09 22.49 15.70
CA SER A 12 -4.73 23.08 16.97
C SER A 12 -4.50 24.58 16.90
N ILE A 13 -4.62 25.17 15.75
CA ILE A 13 -4.37 26.57 15.58
C ILE A 13 -5.59 27.36 15.93
N SER A 14 -5.44 28.28 16.83
CA SER A 14 -6.56 29.07 17.29
C SER A 14 -6.67 30.41 16.58
N ASP A 15 -5.59 31.14 16.48
CA ASP A 15 -5.65 32.51 16.00
C ASP A 15 -5.33 32.65 14.54
N SER A 16 -4.52 31.78 14.05
CA SER A 16 -4.17 31.81 12.64
C SER A 16 -4.13 30.39 12.15
N ILE A 17 -4.41 30.24 10.89
CA ILE A 17 -4.39 28.93 10.26
C ILE A 17 -3.05 28.77 9.58
N VAL A 18 -2.35 27.73 9.98
CA VAL A 18 -1.09 27.36 9.35
C VAL A 18 -1.37 26.27 8.35
N PHE A 19 -0.91 26.46 7.13
CA PHE A 19 -1.09 25.48 6.08
C PHE A 19 0.25 24.85 5.74
N HIS A 20 0.24 23.53 5.63
CA HIS A 20 1.40 22.80 5.21
C HIS A 20 1.07 22.04 3.93
N PRO A 21 1.92 22.15 2.92
CA PRO A 21 1.68 21.33 1.72
C PRO A 21 1.79 19.87 2.09
N VAL A 22 0.83 19.09 1.63
CA VAL A 22 0.81 17.66 1.84
C VAL A 22 1.32 17.00 0.58
N ASN A 23 2.38 16.24 0.71
CA ASN A 23 2.89 15.44 -0.39
C ASN A 23 2.51 13.98 -0.15
N TYR A 24 2.02 13.35 -1.19
CA TYR A 24 1.74 11.93 -1.11
C TYR A 24 2.95 11.16 -1.60
N LYS A 25 3.38 10.20 -0.81
CA LYS A 25 4.38 9.24 -1.27
C LYS A 25 3.62 8.07 -1.88
N VAL A 26 3.62 8.04 -3.21
CA VAL A 26 2.89 7.00 -3.94
C VAL A 26 3.74 5.75 -3.97
N ILE A 27 3.14 4.64 -3.55
CA ILE A 27 3.83 3.36 -3.57
C ILE A 27 2.99 2.33 -4.31
N PHE A 28 3.66 1.31 -4.81
CA PHE A 28 3.08 0.24 -5.63
C PHE A 28 2.52 0.82 -6.92
N GLY A 29 2.07 0.17 -7.83
CA GLY A 29 1.43 0.68 -9.03
C GLY A 29 2.30 1.57 -9.91
N LYS A 30 1.77 1.92 -11.07
CA LYS A 30 2.54 2.62 -12.10
C LYS A 30 2.83 4.08 -11.78
N ASN A 31 2.10 4.65 -10.85
CA ASN A 31 2.31 6.06 -10.47
C ASN A 31 3.38 6.22 -9.39
N ALA A 32 3.90 5.12 -8.87
CA ALA A 32 4.95 5.16 -7.86
C ALA A 32 6.31 5.32 -8.51
N ASP A 33 7.29 5.76 -7.72
CA ASP A 33 8.68 5.72 -8.14
C ASP A 33 9.05 4.30 -8.52
N SER A 34 9.97 4.14 -9.48
CA SER A 34 10.34 2.80 -9.96
C SER A 34 10.80 1.89 -8.85
N ARG A 35 11.45 2.44 -7.81
CA ARG A 35 11.89 1.63 -6.67
C ARG A 35 10.74 1.09 -5.84
N ASN A 36 9.57 1.73 -5.91
CA ASN A 36 8.41 1.36 -5.12
C ASN A 36 7.35 0.66 -5.96
N GLN A 37 7.63 0.36 -7.20
CA GLN A 37 6.72 -0.41 -8.05
C GLN A 37 6.93 -1.89 -7.78
N VAL A 38 5.83 -2.61 -7.56
CA VAL A 38 5.91 -4.01 -7.16
C VAL A 38 4.87 -4.84 -7.88
N THR A 39 5.12 -6.15 -7.93
CA THR A 39 4.10 -7.14 -8.14
C THR A 39 3.76 -7.73 -6.78
N ILE A 40 2.50 -7.72 -6.43
CA ILE A 40 2.02 -8.29 -5.17
C ILE A 40 1.68 -9.74 -5.45
N ARG A 41 2.54 -10.64 -5.03
CA ARG A 41 2.35 -12.06 -5.30
C ARG A 41 1.60 -12.71 -4.16
N ILE A 42 0.46 -13.26 -4.48
CA ILE A 42 -0.44 -13.91 -3.53
C ILE A 42 -0.44 -15.40 -3.83
N THR A 43 -0.16 -16.23 -2.83
CA THR A 43 -0.30 -17.66 -2.97
C THR A 43 -1.66 -18.07 -2.39
N LYS A 44 -2.47 -18.75 -3.20
CA LYS A 44 -3.78 -19.21 -2.76
C LYS A 44 -3.64 -20.35 -1.76
N SER A 45 -4.57 -20.39 -0.82
CA SER A 45 -4.72 -21.54 0.05
C SER A 45 -5.24 -22.74 -0.78
N ASP A 46 -4.84 -23.95 -0.39
CA ASP A 46 -5.26 -25.19 -1.08
C ASP A 46 -6.76 -25.36 -1.11
N THR A 47 -7.46 -24.83 -0.12
CA THR A 47 -8.89 -25.02 0.02
C THR A 47 -9.70 -23.90 -0.59
N THR A 48 -9.04 -22.90 -1.17
CA THR A 48 -9.73 -21.74 -1.73
C THR A 48 -10.45 -22.11 -3.02
N ARG A 49 -11.72 -21.73 -3.10
CA ARG A 49 -12.54 -21.92 -4.29
C ARG A 49 -12.91 -20.60 -4.96
N ILE A 50 -12.33 -19.52 -4.51
CA ILE A 50 -12.60 -18.19 -5.04
C ILE A 50 -11.73 -17.99 -6.27
N SER A 51 -12.28 -17.32 -7.30
CA SER A 51 -11.54 -17.09 -8.54
C SER A 51 -10.36 -16.16 -8.31
N ASP A 52 -9.37 -16.25 -9.19
CA ASP A 52 -8.21 -15.37 -9.11
C ASP A 52 -8.62 -13.91 -9.24
N ALA A 53 -9.57 -13.60 -10.10
CA ALA A 53 -10.03 -12.21 -10.26
C ALA A 53 -10.65 -11.68 -8.98
N GLU A 54 -11.41 -12.50 -8.28
CA GLU A 54 -12.01 -12.10 -7.02
C GLU A 54 -10.93 -11.89 -5.96
N ILE A 55 -9.92 -12.75 -5.92
CA ILE A 55 -8.83 -12.61 -4.96
C ILE A 55 -8.07 -11.31 -5.22
N ARG A 56 -7.76 -11.01 -6.48
CA ARG A 56 -7.09 -9.75 -6.83
C ARG A 56 -7.88 -8.54 -6.35
N SER A 57 -9.19 -8.57 -6.58
CA SER A 57 -10.06 -7.48 -6.18
C SER A 57 -10.06 -7.29 -4.67
N ARG A 58 -10.13 -8.39 -3.93
CA ARG A 58 -10.13 -8.33 -2.47
C ARG A 58 -8.81 -7.83 -1.91
N VAL A 59 -7.71 -8.23 -2.54
CA VAL A 59 -6.39 -7.77 -2.12
C VAL A 59 -6.27 -6.28 -2.31
N ILE A 60 -6.70 -5.76 -3.46
CA ILE A 60 -6.62 -4.33 -3.72
C ILE A 60 -7.52 -3.54 -2.76
N THR A 61 -8.72 -4.05 -2.48
CA THR A 61 -9.59 -3.42 -1.51
C THR A 61 -8.93 -3.36 -0.13
N ALA A 62 -8.30 -4.45 0.29
CA ALA A 62 -7.61 -4.49 1.58
C ALA A 62 -6.44 -3.51 1.62
N ILE A 63 -5.67 -3.43 0.54
CA ILE A 63 -4.55 -2.49 0.47
C ILE A 63 -5.04 -1.06 0.55
N ASN A 64 -6.09 -0.73 -0.18
CA ASN A 64 -6.64 0.61 -0.16
C ASN A 64 -7.18 0.98 1.22
N GLN A 65 -7.77 0.03 1.92
CA GLN A 65 -8.21 0.26 3.29
C GLN A 65 -7.04 0.47 4.24
N TYR A 66 -5.97 -0.29 4.04
CA TYR A 66 -4.78 -0.16 4.87
C TYR A 66 -4.17 1.24 4.75
N PHE A 67 -4.16 1.79 3.53
CA PHE A 67 -3.57 3.11 3.27
C PHE A 67 -4.59 4.22 3.32
N ALA A 68 -5.79 3.97 3.82
CA ALA A 68 -6.79 5.03 3.96
C ALA A 68 -6.23 6.15 4.84
N VAL A 69 -6.54 7.38 4.46
CA VAL A 69 -5.98 8.56 5.12
C VAL A 69 -6.22 8.54 6.63
N ASP A 70 -7.34 7.98 7.06
CA ASP A 70 -7.68 7.93 8.48
C ASP A 70 -6.75 7.06 9.29
N ASN A 71 -6.01 6.18 8.64
CA ASN A 71 -5.15 5.20 9.32
C ASN A 71 -3.70 5.61 9.37
N TRP A 72 -3.34 6.72 8.73
CA TRP A 72 -1.94 7.10 8.59
C TRP A 72 -1.70 8.53 9.00
N ASP A 73 -0.55 8.78 9.61
CA ASP A 73 -0.07 10.10 9.93
C ASP A 73 1.11 10.46 9.03
N PHE A 74 1.45 11.72 9.03
CA PHE A 74 2.62 12.20 8.28
C PHE A 74 3.90 11.61 8.86
N GLY A 75 4.83 11.31 7.99
CA GLY A 75 6.14 10.86 8.42
C GLY A 75 6.19 9.42 8.92
N GLU A 76 5.10 8.68 8.83
CA GLU A 76 5.11 7.29 9.27
C GLU A 76 5.90 6.43 8.29
N THR A 77 6.49 5.39 8.83
CA THR A 77 7.22 4.42 8.01
C THR A 77 6.30 3.27 7.65
N PHE A 78 6.34 2.86 6.39
CA PHE A 78 5.61 1.67 5.96
C PHE A 78 6.41 0.42 6.31
N TYR A 79 5.75 -0.55 6.92
CA TYR A 79 6.32 -1.87 7.20
C TYR A 79 5.51 -2.93 6.49
N PHE A 80 6.18 -3.73 5.65
CA PHE A 80 5.50 -4.77 4.89
C PHE A 80 4.78 -5.76 5.79
N THR A 81 5.39 -6.12 6.91
CA THR A 81 4.79 -7.12 7.80
C THR A 81 3.45 -6.67 8.35
N ASP A 82 3.30 -5.37 8.62
CA ASP A 82 2.03 -4.83 9.10
C ASP A 82 0.95 -4.92 8.02
N MET A 83 1.30 -4.58 6.79
CA MET A 83 0.35 -4.66 5.68
C MET A 83 -0.01 -6.11 5.40
N ALA A 84 0.97 -7.01 5.43
CA ALA A 84 0.71 -8.42 5.19
C ALA A 84 -0.24 -8.99 6.24
N SER A 85 -0.05 -8.63 7.50
CA SER A 85 -0.96 -9.05 8.56
C SER A 85 -2.37 -8.53 8.32
N TRP A 86 -2.50 -7.29 7.89
CA TRP A 86 -3.79 -6.70 7.61
C TRP A 86 -4.50 -7.45 6.48
N ILE A 87 -3.76 -7.77 5.42
CA ILE A 87 -4.32 -8.47 4.27
C ILE A 87 -4.75 -9.88 4.68
N HIS A 88 -3.91 -10.59 5.46
CA HIS A 88 -4.28 -11.91 5.95
C HIS A 88 -5.54 -11.86 6.80
N LYS A 89 -5.68 -10.87 7.66
CA LYS A 89 -6.89 -10.69 8.44
C LYS A 89 -8.10 -10.43 7.57
N SER A 90 -7.93 -9.61 6.56
CA SER A 90 -9.04 -9.19 5.70
C SER A 90 -9.54 -10.33 4.82
N LEU A 91 -8.63 -11.20 4.38
CA LEU A 91 -8.99 -12.29 3.47
C LEU A 91 -9.20 -13.62 4.18
N GLY A 92 -8.81 -13.72 5.45
CA GLY A 92 -8.99 -14.95 6.20
C GLY A 92 -8.16 -16.08 5.62
N GLY A 93 -8.77 -17.27 5.50
CA GLY A 93 -8.07 -18.46 5.01
C GLY A 93 -7.97 -18.58 3.50
N ILE A 94 -8.32 -17.54 2.76
CA ILE A 94 -8.32 -17.58 1.30
C ILE A 94 -6.91 -17.66 0.74
N ILE A 95 -5.96 -17.01 1.40
CA ILE A 95 -4.57 -16.97 0.93
C ILE A 95 -3.66 -17.61 1.95
N SER A 96 -2.55 -18.16 1.47
CA SER A 96 -1.53 -18.75 2.35
C SER A 96 -0.32 -17.86 2.52
N SER A 97 0.02 -17.04 1.53
CA SER A 97 1.16 -16.13 1.67
C SER A 97 1.01 -14.92 0.76
N ILE A 98 1.75 -13.88 1.11
CA ILE A 98 1.82 -12.65 0.34
C ILE A 98 3.27 -12.17 0.34
N VAL A 99 3.75 -11.76 -0.84
CA VAL A 99 5.11 -11.26 -1.02
C VAL A 99 5.08 -10.07 -1.96
N LEU A 100 5.88 -9.05 -1.66
CA LEU A 100 6.11 -7.95 -2.60
C LEU A 100 7.34 -8.26 -3.44
N VAL A 101 7.18 -8.24 -4.75
CA VAL A 101 8.27 -8.50 -5.68
C VAL A 101 8.57 -7.20 -6.42
N PRO A 102 9.75 -6.60 -6.21
CA PRO A 102 10.08 -5.37 -6.91
C PRO A 102 10.08 -5.55 -8.41
N LYS A 103 9.60 -4.56 -9.13
CA LYS A 103 9.65 -4.58 -10.59
C LYS A 103 11.03 -4.19 -11.09
N GLN A 104 11.79 -3.48 -10.28
CA GLN A 104 13.16 -3.11 -10.63
C GLN A 104 14.10 -4.24 -10.28
N LYS A 105 14.89 -4.68 -11.24
CA LYS A 105 15.68 -5.91 -11.10
C LYS A 105 16.77 -5.84 -10.05
N GLN A 106 17.28 -4.65 -9.75
CA GLN A 106 18.32 -4.49 -8.75
C GLN A 106 17.82 -4.60 -7.33
N LEU A 107 16.52 -4.61 -7.13
CA LEU A 107 15.93 -4.65 -5.80
C LEU A 107 15.48 -6.06 -5.47
N THR A 108 15.39 -6.33 -4.17
CA THR A 108 14.84 -7.59 -3.66
C THR A 108 13.64 -7.27 -2.78
N SER A 109 12.93 -8.32 -2.38
CA SER A 109 11.80 -8.14 -1.47
C SER A 109 12.23 -7.48 -0.16
N ASN A 110 13.45 -7.71 0.28
CA ASN A 110 13.95 -7.11 1.52
C ASN A 110 14.00 -5.59 1.43
N ASP A 111 14.21 -5.04 0.25
CA ASP A 111 14.28 -3.59 0.06
C ASP A 111 12.92 -2.93 0.27
N LEU A 112 11.85 -3.71 0.29
CA LEU A 112 10.49 -3.20 0.42
C LEU A 112 9.88 -3.49 1.79
N PHE A 113 10.64 -4.11 2.70
CA PHE A 113 10.11 -4.38 4.04
C PHE A 113 9.83 -3.13 4.82
N GLN A 114 10.58 -2.09 4.55
CA GLN A 114 10.45 -0.84 5.29
C GLN A 114 10.65 0.32 4.32
N ILE A 115 9.66 1.18 4.21
CA ILE A 115 9.72 2.34 3.34
C ILE A 115 9.40 3.58 4.19
N PRO A 116 10.39 4.45 4.41
CA PRO A 116 10.14 5.68 5.16
C PRO A 116 9.58 6.76 4.26
N CYS A 117 8.98 7.79 4.87
CA CYS A 117 8.63 9.00 4.14
C CYS A 117 9.02 10.23 4.97
N GLU A 118 9.01 11.37 4.30
CA GLU A 118 9.36 12.63 4.95
C GLU A 118 8.26 13.09 5.88
N ASP A 119 8.59 14.06 6.75
CA ASP A 119 7.63 14.54 7.75
C ASP A 119 6.37 15.13 7.14
N ASN A 120 6.45 15.63 5.92
CA ASN A 120 5.29 16.21 5.24
C ASN A 120 4.68 15.28 4.21
N GLU A 121 5.06 14.00 4.23
CA GLU A 121 4.54 13.00 3.30
C GLU A 121 3.62 12.03 4.02
N ILE A 122 2.63 11.55 3.29
CA ILE A 122 1.76 10.50 3.75
C ILE A 122 1.63 9.48 2.62
N PHE A 123 1.59 8.20 2.97
CA PHE A 123 1.54 7.14 1.97
C PHE A 123 0.19 7.06 1.28
N ILE A 124 0.23 6.76 0.01
CA ILE A 124 -0.96 6.40 -0.77
C ILE A 124 -0.55 5.30 -1.74
N SER A 125 -1.45 4.35 -1.95
CA SER A 125 -1.19 3.25 -2.87
C SER A 125 -1.83 3.52 -4.23
N SER A 126 -1.08 3.29 -5.30
CA SER A 126 -1.63 3.33 -6.65
C SER A 126 -1.74 1.92 -7.23
N ALA A 127 -1.65 0.89 -6.39
CA ALA A 127 -1.76 -0.49 -6.86
C ALA A 127 -3.13 -0.77 -7.46
N THR A 128 -3.12 -1.54 -8.53
CA THR A 128 -4.35 -1.97 -9.18
C THR A 128 -4.34 -3.49 -9.29
N VAL A 129 -5.46 -4.07 -9.74
CA VAL A 129 -5.54 -5.52 -9.88
C VAL A 129 -4.47 -6.05 -10.83
N ASN A 130 -3.96 -5.22 -11.73
CA ASN A 130 -2.88 -5.64 -12.63
C ASN A 130 -1.55 -5.82 -11.92
N ASP A 131 -1.41 -5.29 -10.72
CA ASP A 131 -0.19 -5.44 -9.93
C ASP A 131 -0.23 -6.66 -9.03
N VAL A 132 -1.33 -7.38 -9.00
CA VAL A 132 -1.51 -8.55 -8.16
C VAL A 132 -1.39 -9.80 -9.01
N GLU A 133 -0.50 -10.68 -8.61
CA GLU A 133 -0.30 -11.99 -9.23
C GLU A 133 -0.79 -13.06 -8.26
N VAL A 134 -1.71 -13.92 -8.71
CA VAL A 134 -2.23 -14.99 -7.87
C VAL A 134 -1.65 -16.30 -8.37
N VAL A 135 -1.03 -17.04 -7.48
CA VAL A 135 -0.41 -18.33 -7.83
C VAL A 135 -1.01 -19.43 -6.98
N SER A 136 -0.93 -20.64 -7.48
CA SER A 136 -1.39 -21.81 -6.75
C SER A 136 -0.33 -22.28 -5.77
N ASN A 137 -0.81 -22.84 -4.69
CA ASN A 137 0.07 -23.41 -3.70
C ASN A 137 0.65 -24.73 -4.19
#